data_4c13fe4246fb84e77f488e0a317fe36b
#
_entry.id   4c13fe4246fb84e77f488e0a317fe36b
#
_cell.length_a   1.000
_cell.length_b   1.000
_cell.length_c   1.000
_cell.angle_alpha   90.00
_cell.angle_beta   90.00
_cell.angle_gamma   90.00
#
_symmetry.space_group_name_H-M   'P 1'
#
loop_
_entity.id
_entity.type
_entity.pdbx_description
1 polymer ?
#
loop_
_entity_poly.entity_id
_entity_poly.type
_entity_poly.pdbx_seq_one_letter_code
_entity_poly.pdbx_strand_id
1 'polypeptide(L)'
;MRAIDLNSDLGESFGAWSMGDDAAILEVVSSANVACGFHAGDPAGILRTLEAAAARDVAVGAHVAYPDLVGFGRRNMDVPAEQLTADVIYQIGALQGLARSAGTTVTYVKPHGALYNTIAGDPVQAAAVIQAILRIDPQLKLVCLANSKLLGWARDAGLTCVSEAFADRAYTAQGTLVSRSHPGAVLHDVELITERMLRLVRDGVIEAEDGSLIELEADSICVHGDSPGAVNIAHALKQRLLEAGVNIRAFTRGQP
;
A
#
# COMPACT_ATOMS: atom_id res chain seq x y z
N MET A 1 -12.64 -4.53 -20.50
CA MET A 1 -12.03 -5.45 -19.53
C MET A 1 -11.82 -4.68 -18.22
N ARG A 2 -12.17 -5.27 -17.08
CA ARG A 2 -11.82 -4.65 -15.79
C ARG A 2 -10.30 -4.68 -15.62
N ALA A 3 -9.73 -3.62 -15.08
CA ALA A 3 -8.32 -3.56 -14.71
C ALA A 3 -8.22 -3.34 -13.20
N ILE A 4 -7.21 -3.94 -12.58
CA ILE A 4 -6.89 -3.77 -11.17
C ILE A 4 -5.38 -3.64 -11.02
N ASP A 5 -4.94 -2.85 -10.04
CA ASP A 5 -3.54 -2.80 -9.64
C ASP A 5 -3.27 -3.83 -8.55
N LEU A 6 -2.09 -4.46 -8.59
CA LEU A 6 -1.55 -5.25 -7.49
C LEU A 6 -0.35 -4.50 -6.92
N ASN A 7 -0.38 -4.21 -5.62
CA ASN A 7 0.71 -3.54 -4.94
C ASN A 7 1.26 -4.37 -3.78
N SER A 8 2.50 -4.12 -3.40
CA SER A 8 3.12 -4.71 -2.20
C SER A 8 4.10 -3.74 -1.55
N ASP A 9 4.30 -3.92 -0.24
CA ASP A 9 5.26 -3.17 0.56
C ASP A 9 6.64 -3.81 0.38
N LEU A 10 7.64 -3.03 -0.02
CA LEU A 10 8.97 -3.46 -0.43
C LEU A 10 10.06 -2.54 0.11
N GLY A 11 11.32 -2.99 0.03
CA GLY A 11 12.46 -2.21 0.51
C GLY A 11 12.51 -2.13 2.04
N GLU A 12 11.90 -3.08 2.74
CA GLU A 12 11.71 -3.05 4.19
C GLU A 12 12.84 -3.74 4.98
N SER A 13 13.84 -4.31 4.33
CA SER A 13 15.06 -4.76 5.00
C SER A 13 15.85 -3.58 5.57
N PHE A 14 16.53 -3.77 6.71
CA PHE A 14 17.33 -2.72 7.34
C PHE A 14 18.62 -3.29 7.93
N GLY A 15 19.77 -2.91 7.37
CA GLY A 15 21.06 -3.38 7.80
C GLY A 15 21.17 -4.91 7.76
N ALA A 16 21.31 -5.54 8.93
CA ALA A 16 21.37 -7.00 9.05
C ALA A 16 19.97 -7.67 9.09
N TRP A 17 18.89 -6.90 9.19
CA TRP A 17 17.53 -7.45 9.21
C TRP A 17 17.00 -7.61 7.79
N SER A 18 16.76 -8.85 7.39
CA SER A 18 16.14 -9.16 6.10
C SER A 18 14.62 -9.31 6.26
N MET A 19 13.86 -8.67 5.38
CA MET A 19 12.41 -8.69 5.36
C MET A 19 11.90 -8.97 3.95
N GLY A 20 11.05 -10.00 3.81
CA GLY A 20 10.42 -10.34 2.53
C GLY A 20 11.39 -10.84 1.45
N ASP A 21 10.86 -10.99 0.23
CA ASP A 21 11.60 -11.28 -1.00
C ASP A 21 11.16 -10.28 -2.08
N ASP A 22 11.77 -9.10 -2.06
CA ASP A 22 11.46 -8.01 -2.99
C ASP A 22 11.58 -8.45 -4.45
N ALA A 23 12.60 -9.26 -4.77
CA ALA A 23 12.87 -9.68 -6.14
C ALA A 23 11.73 -10.56 -6.68
N ALA A 24 11.26 -11.52 -5.89
CA ALA A 24 10.16 -12.40 -6.27
C ALA A 24 8.82 -11.65 -6.34
N ILE A 25 8.55 -10.74 -5.41
CA ILE A 25 7.31 -9.94 -5.41
C ILE A 25 7.26 -8.98 -6.61
N LEU A 26 8.37 -8.37 -7.00
CA LEU A 26 8.44 -7.48 -8.17
C LEU A 26 8.13 -8.18 -9.51
N GLU A 27 8.20 -9.51 -9.60
CA GLU A 27 7.74 -10.27 -10.78
C GLU A 27 6.19 -10.35 -10.86
N VAL A 28 5.52 -10.02 -9.77
CA VAL A 28 4.08 -10.23 -9.64
C VAL A 28 3.32 -8.91 -9.67
N VAL A 29 3.78 -7.91 -8.93
CA VAL A 29 3.04 -6.67 -8.69
C VAL A 29 3.19 -5.67 -9.83
N SER A 30 2.22 -4.77 -9.95
CA SER A 30 2.26 -3.62 -10.87
C SER A 30 2.72 -2.33 -10.17
N SER A 31 2.65 -2.28 -8.83
CA SER A 31 3.06 -1.14 -8.02
C SER A 31 3.83 -1.58 -6.77
N ALA A 32 4.87 -0.84 -6.41
CA ALA A 32 5.74 -1.09 -5.26
C ALA A 32 5.67 0.07 -4.28
N ASN A 33 5.27 -0.19 -3.03
CA ASN A 33 5.31 0.79 -1.95
C ASN A 33 6.68 0.67 -1.28
N VAL A 34 7.58 1.59 -1.57
CA VAL A 34 8.98 1.47 -1.13
C VAL A 34 9.20 2.22 0.17
N ALA A 35 9.72 1.51 1.18
CA ALA A 35 10.05 2.07 2.49
C ALA A 35 10.94 3.31 2.38
N CYS A 36 10.79 4.24 3.32
CA CYS A 36 11.45 5.56 3.29
C CYS A 36 12.40 5.78 4.49
N GLY A 37 12.83 4.70 5.15
CA GLY A 37 13.82 4.76 6.23
C GLY A 37 13.27 5.01 7.64
N PHE A 38 12.00 5.35 7.81
CA PHE A 38 11.44 5.69 9.12
C PHE A 38 10.91 4.46 9.89
N HIS A 39 10.25 3.54 9.21
CA HIS A 39 9.81 2.28 9.82
C HIS A 39 10.69 1.10 9.42
N ALA A 40 11.31 1.19 8.26
CA ALA A 40 12.16 0.16 7.64
C ALA A 40 12.93 0.76 6.47
N GLY A 41 13.83 -0.02 5.88
CA GLY A 41 14.59 0.36 4.69
C GLY A 41 15.84 1.17 5.00
N ASP A 42 17.01 0.60 4.75
CA ASP A 42 18.24 1.38 4.70
C ASP A 42 18.48 1.96 3.29
N PRO A 43 19.26 3.05 3.14
CA PRO A 43 19.42 3.72 1.84
C PRO A 43 19.93 2.80 0.72
N ALA A 44 20.82 1.86 1.03
CA ALA A 44 21.37 0.95 0.03
C ALA A 44 20.35 -0.12 -0.37
N GLY A 45 19.55 -0.63 0.58
CA GLY A 45 18.45 -1.54 0.34
C GLY A 45 17.37 -0.90 -0.52
N ILE A 46 16.91 0.28 -0.13
CA ILE A 46 15.93 1.08 -0.87
C ILE A 46 16.38 1.31 -2.31
N LEU A 47 17.65 1.71 -2.52
CA LEU A 47 18.17 1.95 -3.87
C LEU A 47 18.12 0.67 -4.74
N ARG A 48 18.52 -0.49 -4.20
CA ARG A 48 18.44 -1.77 -4.93
C ARG A 48 17.00 -2.14 -5.29
N THR A 49 16.05 -1.93 -4.38
CA THR A 49 14.60 -2.17 -4.65
C THR A 49 14.09 -1.26 -5.75
N LEU A 50 14.49 0.02 -5.76
CA LEU A 50 14.12 0.99 -6.79
C LEU A 50 14.70 0.62 -8.17
N GLU A 51 15.97 0.22 -8.24
CA GLU A 51 16.61 -0.26 -9.47
C GLU A 51 15.91 -1.52 -10.02
N ALA A 52 15.55 -2.44 -9.13
CA ALA A 52 14.81 -3.65 -9.50
C ALA A 52 13.39 -3.35 -9.99
N ALA A 53 12.69 -2.39 -9.38
CA ALA A 53 11.38 -1.91 -9.83
C ALA A 53 11.47 -1.21 -11.20
N ALA A 54 12.46 -0.34 -11.39
CA ALA A 54 12.72 0.33 -12.67
C ALA A 54 12.95 -0.66 -13.81
N ALA A 55 13.78 -1.69 -13.58
CA ALA A 55 14.08 -2.72 -14.57
C ALA A 55 12.86 -3.55 -15.01
N ARG A 56 11.80 -3.57 -14.19
CA ARG A 56 10.54 -4.32 -14.43
C ARG A 56 9.37 -3.42 -14.80
N ASP A 57 9.61 -2.13 -14.93
CA ASP A 57 8.55 -1.15 -15.22
C ASP A 57 7.41 -1.17 -14.17
N VAL A 58 7.75 -1.45 -12.90
CA VAL A 58 6.83 -1.41 -11.76
C VAL A 58 6.72 0.02 -11.26
N ALA A 59 5.49 0.51 -11.06
CA ALA A 59 5.25 1.85 -10.54
C ALA A 59 5.73 1.95 -9.08
N VAL A 60 6.32 3.10 -8.71
CA VAL A 60 6.89 3.30 -7.38
C VAL A 60 6.08 4.33 -6.59
N GLY A 61 5.78 4.00 -5.34
CA GLY A 61 5.18 4.88 -4.35
C GLY A 61 6.02 5.02 -3.08
N ALA A 62 5.88 6.15 -2.42
CA ALA A 62 6.52 6.40 -1.13
C ALA A 62 5.72 5.77 0.02
N HIS A 63 6.34 4.81 0.71
CA HIS A 63 5.74 4.11 1.85
C HIS A 63 6.11 4.81 3.15
N VAL A 64 5.48 5.97 3.37
CA VAL A 64 5.76 6.86 4.49
C VAL A 64 5.17 6.34 5.79
N ALA A 65 5.85 6.56 6.92
CA ALA A 65 5.45 6.01 8.21
C ALA A 65 5.76 6.96 9.36
N TYR A 66 5.27 6.63 10.54
CA TYR A 66 5.81 7.20 11.78
C TYR A 66 7.29 6.83 11.95
N PRO A 67 8.09 7.65 12.66
CA PRO A 67 9.49 7.36 12.96
C PRO A 67 9.62 6.26 14.04
N ASP A 68 9.27 5.03 13.66
CA ASP A 68 9.16 3.88 14.57
C ASP A 68 9.87 2.65 13.99
N LEU A 69 11.19 2.74 13.82
CA LEU A 69 11.99 1.63 13.30
C LEU A 69 11.88 0.35 14.17
N VAL A 70 11.91 0.53 15.51
CA VAL A 70 11.83 -0.60 16.46
C VAL A 70 10.47 -1.28 16.43
N GLY A 71 9.38 -0.54 16.25
CA GLY A 71 8.02 -1.06 16.16
C GLY A 71 7.57 -1.34 14.74
N PHE A 72 8.48 -1.24 13.77
CA PHE A 72 8.16 -1.42 12.35
C PHE A 72 6.99 -0.54 11.88
N GLY A 73 6.91 0.70 12.40
CA GLY A 73 5.81 1.62 12.08
C GLY A 73 4.42 1.14 12.51
N ARG A 74 4.31 0.10 13.33
CA ARG A 74 3.02 -0.50 13.73
C ARG A 74 2.50 -0.02 15.09
N ARG A 75 3.23 0.86 15.79
CA ARG A 75 2.79 1.49 17.02
C ARG A 75 2.14 2.83 16.73
N ASN A 76 0.94 3.06 17.28
CA ASN A 76 0.29 4.36 17.16
C ASN A 76 1.13 5.44 17.84
N MET A 77 1.25 6.60 17.18
CA MET A 77 1.97 7.75 17.69
C MET A 77 1.08 9.00 17.60
N ASP A 78 1.03 9.76 18.68
CA ASP A 78 0.43 11.07 18.69
C ASP A 78 1.50 12.10 18.31
N VAL A 79 1.61 12.36 17.01
CA VAL A 79 2.62 13.26 16.44
C VAL A 79 1.96 14.60 16.14
N PRO A 80 2.54 15.74 16.60
CA PRO A 80 2.05 17.06 16.23
C PRO A 80 1.95 17.23 14.71
N ALA A 81 0.87 17.83 14.22
CA ALA A 81 0.56 17.91 12.80
C ALA A 81 1.71 18.54 11.97
N GLU A 82 2.35 19.59 12.50
CA GLU A 82 3.49 20.23 11.84
C GLU A 82 4.68 19.28 11.69
N GLN A 83 4.99 18.52 12.75
CA GLN A 83 6.07 17.53 12.72
C GLN A 83 5.74 16.40 11.74
N LEU A 84 4.52 15.84 11.80
CA LEU A 84 4.11 14.77 10.87
C LEU A 84 4.18 15.24 9.43
N THR A 85 3.76 16.50 9.16
CA THR A 85 3.88 17.08 7.81
C THR A 85 5.34 17.13 7.36
N ALA A 86 6.26 17.57 8.22
CA ALA A 86 7.68 17.62 7.90
C ALA A 86 8.28 16.22 7.71
N ASP A 87 7.92 15.26 8.56
CA ASP A 87 8.37 13.87 8.48
C ASP A 87 7.94 13.22 7.17
N VAL A 88 6.71 13.45 6.72
CA VAL A 88 6.20 12.91 5.45
C VAL A 88 6.90 13.57 4.25
N ILE A 89 7.09 14.90 4.26
CA ILE A 89 7.84 15.60 3.20
C ILE A 89 9.27 15.05 3.09
N TYR A 90 9.94 14.88 4.23
CA TYR A 90 11.31 14.33 4.27
C TYR A 90 11.39 12.95 3.63
N GLN A 91 10.48 12.04 4.01
CA GLN A 91 10.42 10.68 3.50
C GLN A 91 10.18 10.65 1.99
N ILE A 92 9.20 11.40 1.50
CA ILE A 92 8.90 11.50 0.06
C ILE A 92 10.11 12.07 -0.68
N GLY A 93 10.69 13.17 -0.20
CA GLY A 93 11.83 13.83 -0.85
C GLY A 93 13.07 12.94 -0.91
N ALA A 94 13.37 12.19 0.16
CA ALA A 94 14.46 11.24 0.20
C ALA A 94 14.26 10.12 -0.86
N LEU A 95 13.05 9.55 -0.91
CA LEU A 95 12.75 8.50 -1.89
C LEU A 95 12.76 9.03 -3.33
N GLN A 96 12.25 10.24 -3.59
CA GLN A 96 12.31 10.87 -4.91
C GLN A 96 13.76 11.06 -5.39
N GLY A 97 14.66 11.43 -4.47
CA GLY A 97 16.10 11.54 -4.76
C GLY A 97 16.70 10.21 -5.20
N LEU A 98 16.45 9.14 -4.45
CA LEU A 98 16.93 7.79 -4.75
C LEU A 98 16.28 7.24 -6.03
N ALA A 99 14.97 7.42 -6.20
CA ALA A 99 14.24 6.94 -7.39
C ALA A 99 14.79 7.56 -8.68
N ARG A 100 15.09 8.86 -8.66
CA ARG A 100 15.72 9.53 -9.79
C ARG A 100 17.08 8.95 -10.13
N SER A 101 17.90 8.60 -9.12
CA SER A 101 19.19 7.94 -9.30
C SER A 101 19.04 6.53 -9.89
N ALA A 102 17.95 5.82 -9.54
CA ALA A 102 17.63 4.49 -10.05
C ALA A 102 16.96 4.49 -11.45
N GLY A 103 16.72 5.66 -12.05
CA GLY A 103 16.07 5.76 -13.36
C GLY A 103 14.54 5.60 -13.32
N THR A 104 13.91 5.81 -12.16
CA THR A 104 12.46 5.78 -11.99
C THR A 104 11.95 7.03 -11.28
N THR A 105 10.63 7.10 -11.04
CA THR A 105 9.99 8.23 -10.37
C THR A 105 8.98 7.75 -9.35
N VAL A 106 8.85 8.47 -8.24
CA VAL A 106 7.75 8.29 -7.27
C VAL A 106 6.49 8.89 -7.86
N THR A 107 5.41 8.12 -7.93
CA THR A 107 4.16 8.51 -8.58
C THR A 107 2.96 8.55 -7.63
N TYR A 108 3.12 8.01 -6.43
CA TYR A 108 2.07 8.00 -5.40
C TYR A 108 2.67 7.89 -4.00
N VAL A 109 1.81 8.08 -3.00
CA VAL A 109 2.14 7.89 -1.58
C VAL A 109 1.17 6.86 -1.01
N LYS A 110 1.69 5.87 -0.32
CA LYS A 110 0.94 4.93 0.50
C LYS A 110 1.51 4.95 1.91
N PRO A 111 0.79 5.49 2.91
CA PRO A 111 1.23 5.42 4.29
C PRO A 111 1.35 3.98 4.78
N HIS A 112 2.27 3.72 5.71
CA HIS A 112 2.51 2.40 6.28
C HIS A 112 1.85 2.23 7.65
N GLY A 113 1.45 1.02 7.95
CA GLY A 113 1.19 0.50 9.29
C GLY A 113 0.22 1.33 10.13
N ALA A 114 0.67 1.80 11.29
CA ALA A 114 -0.18 2.57 12.21
C ALA A 114 -0.60 3.91 11.61
N LEU A 115 0.28 4.61 10.88
CA LEU A 115 -0.08 5.85 10.20
C LEU A 115 -1.22 5.65 9.20
N TYR A 116 -1.16 4.61 8.37
CA TYR A 116 -2.22 4.26 7.40
C TYR A 116 -3.58 4.08 8.08
N ASN A 117 -3.61 3.30 9.17
CA ASN A 117 -4.85 3.03 9.89
C ASN A 117 -5.37 4.27 10.63
N THR A 118 -4.48 5.06 11.24
CA THR A 118 -4.86 6.27 11.97
C THR A 118 -5.51 7.30 11.08
N ILE A 119 -4.87 7.64 9.95
CA ILE A 119 -5.38 8.68 9.04
C ILE A 119 -6.68 8.27 8.31
N ALA A 120 -7.01 7.00 8.29
CA ALA A 120 -8.30 6.54 7.73
C ALA A 120 -9.52 7.14 8.46
N GLY A 121 -9.34 7.54 9.75
CA GLY A 121 -10.42 8.06 10.59
C GLY A 121 -10.06 9.31 11.40
N ASP A 122 -8.79 9.67 11.54
CA ASP A 122 -8.31 10.84 12.29
C ASP A 122 -8.12 12.04 11.34
N PRO A 123 -8.96 13.09 11.43
CA PRO A 123 -8.88 14.22 10.51
C PRO A 123 -7.64 15.09 10.69
N VAL A 124 -7.04 15.12 11.89
CA VAL A 124 -5.88 15.99 12.17
C VAL A 124 -4.63 15.39 11.51
N GLN A 125 -4.36 14.13 11.75
CA GLN A 125 -3.21 13.47 11.16
C GLN A 125 -3.40 13.24 9.64
N ALA A 126 -4.63 12.99 9.18
CA ALA A 126 -4.96 12.95 7.76
C ALA A 126 -4.62 14.29 7.07
N ALA A 127 -5.04 15.41 7.67
CA ALA A 127 -4.72 16.74 7.13
C ALA A 127 -3.21 16.99 7.04
N ALA A 128 -2.42 16.53 8.03
CA ALA A 128 -0.97 16.66 8.01
C ALA A 128 -0.34 15.91 6.83
N VAL A 129 -0.77 14.67 6.56
CA VAL A 129 -0.28 13.88 5.42
C VAL A 129 -0.72 14.49 4.08
N ILE A 130 -1.99 14.92 3.97
CA ILE A 130 -2.52 15.59 2.77
C ILE A 130 -1.72 16.86 2.47
N GLN A 131 -1.49 17.71 3.48
CA GLN A 131 -0.70 18.94 3.33
C GLN A 131 0.75 18.66 2.93
N ALA A 132 1.36 17.60 3.46
CA ALA A 132 2.70 17.19 3.06
C ALA A 132 2.78 16.87 1.56
N ILE A 133 1.83 16.09 1.05
CA ILE A 133 1.77 15.70 -0.37
C ILE A 133 1.54 16.95 -1.24
N LEU A 134 0.56 17.78 -0.90
CA LEU A 134 0.26 19.00 -1.66
C LEU A 134 1.46 19.95 -1.73
N ARG A 135 2.26 20.03 -0.66
CA ARG A 135 3.43 20.92 -0.59
C ARG A 135 4.63 20.41 -1.37
N ILE A 136 4.83 19.08 -1.43
CA ILE A 136 6.00 18.51 -2.10
C ILE A 136 5.72 18.24 -3.59
N ASP A 137 4.58 17.66 -3.90
CA ASP A 137 4.14 17.39 -5.28
C ASP A 137 2.63 17.04 -5.32
N PRO A 138 1.76 17.98 -5.74
CA PRO A 138 0.31 17.76 -5.80
C PRO A 138 -0.12 16.76 -6.89
N GLN A 139 0.79 16.30 -7.75
CA GLN A 139 0.49 15.27 -8.75
C GLN A 139 0.59 13.84 -8.19
N LEU A 140 1.21 13.66 -7.01
CA LEU A 140 1.26 12.36 -6.34
C LEU A 140 -0.14 11.92 -5.93
N LYS A 141 -0.47 10.68 -6.26
CA LYS A 141 -1.73 10.08 -5.82
C LYS A 141 -1.61 9.61 -4.37
N LEU A 142 -2.70 9.68 -3.60
CA LEU A 142 -2.74 9.12 -2.25
C LEU A 142 -3.51 7.81 -2.26
N VAL A 143 -2.87 6.73 -1.85
CA VAL A 143 -3.49 5.41 -1.65
C VAL A 143 -4.14 5.38 -0.27
N CYS A 144 -5.43 5.09 -0.24
CA CYS A 144 -6.29 5.14 0.93
C CYS A 144 -7.02 3.80 1.10
N LEU A 145 -7.28 3.41 2.34
CA LEU A 145 -8.18 2.30 2.62
C LEU A 145 -9.57 2.56 1.99
N ALA A 146 -10.07 1.59 1.25
CA ALA A 146 -11.39 1.65 0.65
C ALA A 146 -12.46 1.97 1.71
N ASN A 147 -13.44 2.76 1.34
CA ASN A 147 -14.52 3.24 2.21
C ASN A 147 -14.06 4.09 3.42
N SER A 148 -12.78 4.47 3.52
CA SER A 148 -12.31 5.34 4.62
C SER A 148 -12.73 6.80 4.43
N LYS A 149 -12.84 7.54 5.54
CA LYS A 149 -13.10 8.99 5.51
C LYS A 149 -11.98 9.77 4.83
N LEU A 150 -10.77 9.23 4.85
CA LEU A 150 -9.60 9.83 4.19
C LEU A 150 -9.83 10.08 2.71
N LEU A 151 -10.54 9.18 1.99
CA LEU A 151 -10.86 9.35 0.57
C LEU A 151 -11.62 10.66 0.30
N GLY A 152 -12.61 10.98 1.15
CA GLY A 152 -13.36 12.24 1.04
C GLY A 152 -12.48 13.45 1.33
N TRP A 153 -11.79 13.46 2.48
CA TRP A 153 -10.94 14.59 2.88
C TRP A 153 -9.83 14.90 1.89
N ALA A 154 -9.20 13.87 1.32
CA ALA A 154 -8.11 14.05 0.37
C ALA A 154 -8.62 14.56 -0.99
N ARG A 155 -9.77 14.07 -1.47
CA ARG A 155 -10.43 14.58 -2.69
C ARG A 155 -10.87 16.02 -2.53
N ASP A 156 -11.48 16.38 -1.40
CA ASP A 156 -11.90 17.75 -1.08
C ASP A 156 -10.71 18.72 -1.04
N ALA A 157 -9.53 18.22 -0.65
CA ALA A 157 -8.28 18.98 -0.68
C ALA A 157 -7.61 19.04 -2.07
N GLY A 158 -8.14 18.36 -3.09
CA GLY A 158 -7.66 18.38 -4.47
C GLY A 158 -6.67 17.26 -4.83
N LEU A 159 -6.46 16.25 -3.97
CA LEU A 159 -5.62 15.11 -4.30
C LEU A 159 -6.37 14.05 -5.12
N THR A 160 -5.67 13.43 -6.04
CA THR A 160 -6.14 12.19 -6.67
C THR A 160 -5.95 11.03 -5.69
N CYS A 161 -7.03 10.32 -5.39
CA CYS A 161 -7.03 9.19 -4.46
C CYS A 161 -7.18 7.86 -5.19
N VAL A 162 -6.55 6.84 -4.63
CA VAL A 162 -6.63 5.44 -5.05
C VAL A 162 -7.24 4.65 -3.91
N SER A 163 -8.32 3.94 -4.18
CA SER A 163 -9.00 3.08 -3.20
C SER A 163 -8.32 1.72 -3.13
N GLU A 164 -7.90 1.31 -1.93
CA GLU A 164 -7.13 0.09 -1.72
C GLU A 164 -7.91 -0.95 -0.92
N ALA A 165 -7.85 -2.21 -1.37
CA ALA A 165 -8.24 -3.38 -0.61
C ALA A 165 -7.04 -4.26 -0.28
N PHE A 166 -7.18 -5.11 0.75
CA PHE A 166 -6.14 -6.04 1.19
C PHE A 166 -6.55 -7.49 0.94
N ALA A 167 -5.70 -8.23 0.24
CA ALA A 167 -5.97 -9.62 -0.11
C ALA A 167 -5.97 -10.54 1.13
N ASP A 168 -5.00 -10.38 1.99
CA ASP A 168 -4.69 -11.24 3.13
C ASP A 168 -5.18 -10.71 4.49
N ARG A 169 -6.10 -9.71 4.50
CA ARG A 169 -6.64 -9.13 5.72
C ARG A 169 -8.14 -9.39 5.86
N ALA A 170 -8.57 -9.72 7.08
CA ALA A 170 -9.97 -9.75 7.42
C ALA A 170 -10.54 -8.35 7.58
N TYR A 171 -11.83 -8.21 7.25
CA TYR A 171 -12.58 -6.97 7.37
C TYR A 171 -13.68 -7.10 8.41
N THR A 172 -13.96 -6.02 9.12
CA THR A 172 -15.16 -5.89 9.98
C THR A 172 -16.40 -5.62 9.13
N ALA A 173 -17.59 -5.80 9.69
CA ALA A 173 -18.85 -5.44 9.04
C ALA A 173 -18.96 -3.96 8.64
N GLN A 174 -18.13 -3.08 9.22
CA GLN A 174 -18.06 -1.65 8.88
C GLN A 174 -17.07 -1.35 7.74
N GLY A 175 -16.44 -2.36 7.15
CA GLY A 175 -15.46 -2.19 6.07
C GLY A 175 -14.08 -1.72 6.52
N THR A 176 -13.78 -1.80 7.80
CA THR A 176 -12.43 -1.55 8.34
C THR A 176 -11.63 -2.85 8.48
N LEU A 177 -10.31 -2.74 8.55
CA LEU A 177 -9.47 -3.92 8.77
C LEU A 177 -9.58 -4.39 10.23
N VAL A 178 -9.72 -5.71 10.43
CA VAL A 178 -9.62 -6.33 11.77
C VAL A 178 -8.22 -6.10 12.34
N SER A 179 -8.13 -5.72 13.62
CA SER A 179 -6.83 -5.49 14.26
C SER A 179 -5.93 -6.73 14.17
N ARG A 180 -4.66 -6.55 13.81
CA ARG A 180 -3.67 -7.66 13.73
C ARG A 180 -3.50 -8.42 15.05
N SER A 181 -3.91 -7.85 16.19
CA SER A 181 -3.90 -8.53 17.49
C SER A 181 -5.00 -9.59 17.65
N HIS A 182 -6.02 -9.60 16.78
CA HIS A 182 -7.09 -10.59 16.82
C HIS A 182 -6.72 -11.84 16.00
N PRO A 183 -7.02 -13.05 16.53
CA PRO A 183 -6.91 -14.27 15.75
C PRO A 183 -7.75 -14.17 14.47
N GLY A 184 -7.20 -14.62 13.33
CA GLY A 184 -7.89 -14.58 12.04
C GLY A 184 -7.83 -13.23 11.30
N ALA A 185 -7.21 -12.20 11.88
CA ALA A 185 -7.04 -10.90 11.21
C ALA A 185 -6.18 -10.96 9.94
N VAL A 186 -5.27 -11.94 9.86
CA VAL A 186 -4.45 -12.22 8.68
C VAL A 186 -4.85 -13.57 8.12
N LEU A 187 -5.14 -13.60 6.83
CA LEU A 187 -5.54 -14.82 6.10
C LEU A 187 -4.31 -15.46 5.46
N HIS A 188 -4.27 -16.79 5.45
CA HIS A 188 -3.15 -17.57 4.91
C HIS A 188 -3.59 -18.61 3.87
N ASP A 189 -4.88 -18.88 3.76
CA ASP A 189 -5.42 -19.81 2.78
C ASP A 189 -5.43 -19.17 1.39
N VAL A 190 -4.64 -19.74 0.50
CA VAL A 190 -4.43 -19.20 -0.86
C VAL A 190 -5.72 -19.23 -1.68
N GLU A 191 -6.50 -20.30 -1.60
CA GLU A 191 -7.75 -20.48 -2.34
C GLU A 191 -8.80 -19.48 -1.87
N LEU A 192 -8.98 -19.36 -0.54
CA LEU A 192 -9.87 -18.38 0.07
C LEU A 192 -9.50 -16.96 -0.36
N ILE A 193 -8.22 -16.58 -0.30
CA ILE A 193 -7.74 -15.25 -0.66
C ILE A 193 -8.01 -14.95 -2.13
N THR A 194 -7.69 -15.87 -3.02
CA THR A 194 -7.83 -15.65 -4.46
C THR A 194 -9.28 -15.55 -4.90
N GLU A 195 -10.18 -16.41 -4.40
CA GLU A 195 -11.60 -16.35 -4.71
C GLU A 195 -12.27 -15.09 -4.13
N ARG A 196 -11.87 -14.70 -2.93
CA ARG A 196 -12.36 -13.49 -2.26
C ARG A 196 -11.98 -12.23 -3.06
N MET A 197 -10.74 -12.15 -3.55
CA MET A 197 -10.29 -11.01 -4.37
C MET A 197 -10.90 -11.04 -5.78
N LEU A 198 -11.10 -12.19 -6.36
CA LEU A 198 -11.81 -12.30 -7.62
C LEU A 198 -13.26 -11.81 -7.49
N ARG A 199 -13.95 -12.20 -6.41
CA ARG A 199 -15.31 -11.70 -6.09
C ARG A 199 -15.31 -10.19 -5.91
N LEU A 200 -14.35 -9.62 -5.17
CA LEU A 200 -14.22 -8.18 -5.02
C LEU A 200 -14.10 -7.49 -6.39
N VAL A 201 -13.20 -7.96 -7.24
CA VAL A 201 -12.99 -7.34 -8.56
C VAL A 201 -14.21 -7.50 -9.47
N ARG A 202 -14.91 -8.63 -9.43
CA ARG A 202 -16.09 -8.88 -10.27
C ARG A 202 -17.35 -8.19 -9.79
N ASP A 203 -17.62 -8.32 -8.51
CA ASP A 203 -18.94 -8.04 -7.95
C ASP A 203 -18.92 -6.77 -7.06
N GLY A 204 -17.73 -6.25 -6.72
CA GLY A 204 -17.59 -5.07 -5.84
C GLY A 204 -17.95 -5.36 -4.39
N VAL A 205 -17.80 -6.61 -3.95
CA VAL A 205 -18.14 -7.02 -2.58
C VAL A 205 -17.04 -7.85 -1.95
N ILE A 206 -16.88 -7.70 -0.64
CA ILE A 206 -15.96 -8.49 0.19
C ILE A 206 -16.70 -9.06 1.39
N GLU A 207 -16.36 -10.27 1.82
CA GLU A 207 -16.92 -10.89 3.00
C GLU A 207 -16.17 -10.45 4.26
N ALA A 208 -16.91 -9.97 5.26
CA ALA A 208 -16.40 -9.62 6.58
C ALA A 208 -16.24 -10.86 7.47
N GLU A 209 -15.56 -10.70 8.63
CA GLU A 209 -15.31 -11.79 9.59
C GLU A 209 -16.58 -12.43 10.18
N ASP A 210 -17.70 -11.68 10.19
CA ASP A 210 -19.01 -12.16 10.64
C ASP A 210 -19.87 -12.79 9.53
N GLY A 211 -19.33 -12.91 8.30
CA GLY A 211 -20.00 -13.44 7.12
C GLY A 211 -20.88 -12.42 6.38
N SER A 212 -21.00 -11.19 6.84
CA SER A 212 -21.69 -10.14 6.11
C SER A 212 -20.94 -9.73 4.84
N LEU A 213 -21.70 -9.32 3.80
CA LEU A 213 -21.12 -8.81 2.56
C LEU A 213 -21.06 -7.28 2.62
N ILE A 214 -19.89 -6.75 2.32
CA ILE A 214 -19.62 -5.32 2.29
C ILE A 214 -19.40 -4.89 0.85
N GLU A 215 -20.11 -3.88 0.38
CA GLU A 215 -19.79 -3.21 -0.88
C GLU A 215 -18.46 -2.46 -0.72
N LEU A 216 -17.52 -2.74 -1.61
CA LEU A 216 -16.20 -2.17 -1.58
C LEU A 216 -15.65 -2.04 -3.00
N GLU A 217 -15.39 -0.81 -3.42
CA GLU A 217 -14.71 -0.53 -4.68
C GLU A 217 -13.23 -0.33 -4.43
N ALA A 218 -12.38 -1.05 -5.18
CA ALA A 218 -10.93 -0.93 -5.10
C ALA A 218 -10.32 -0.69 -6.48
N ASP A 219 -9.37 0.24 -6.52
CA ASP A 219 -8.49 0.50 -7.67
C ASP A 219 -7.23 -0.36 -7.59
N SER A 220 -6.83 -0.77 -6.38
CA SER A 220 -5.62 -1.51 -6.08
C SER A 220 -5.87 -2.56 -5.00
N ILE A 221 -5.18 -3.69 -5.12
CA ILE A 221 -5.17 -4.76 -4.12
C ILE A 221 -3.76 -4.90 -3.57
N CYS A 222 -3.62 -4.74 -2.25
CA CYS A 222 -2.37 -4.97 -1.52
C CYS A 222 -2.20 -6.45 -1.21
N VAL A 223 -1.01 -6.98 -1.51
CA VAL A 223 -0.53 -8.29 -1.08
C VAL A 223 0.73 -8.08 -0.26
N HIS A 224 0.70 -8.46 1.02
CA HIS A 224 1.89 -8.30 1.86
C HIS A 224 3.00 -9.27 1.44
N GLY A 225 4.25 -8.79 1.43
CA GLY A 225 5.44 -9.57 1.09
C GLY A 225 6.18 -10.17 2.29
N ASP A 226 5.80 -9.78 3.51
CA ASP A 226 6.50 -10.09 4.77
C ASP A 226 6.03 -11.38 5.46
N SER A 227 4.98 -12.02 4.96
CA SER A 227 4.42 -13.24 5.55
C SER A 227 4.98 -14.51 4.90
N PRO A 228 5.12 -15.62 5.65
CA PRO A 228 5.43 -16.93 5.05
C PRO A 228 4.42 -17.29 3.96
N GLY A 229 4.91 -17.63 2.77
CA GLY A 229 4.04 -17.95 1.63
C GLY A 229 3.49 -16.75 0.85
N ALA A 230 3.84 -15.52 1.22
CA ALA A 230 3.38 -14.30 0.55
C ALA A 230 3.61 -14.29 -0.96
N VAL A 231 4.78 -14.73 -1.42
CA VAL A 231 5.10 -14.85 -2.85
C VAL A 231 4.13 -15.80 -3.56
N ASN A 232 3.82 -16.94 -2.94
CA ASN A 232 2.87 -17.91 -3.51
C ASN A 232 1.45 -17.33 -3.59
N ILE A 233 1.01 -16.62 -2.55
CA ILE A 233 -0.29 -15.93 -2.54
C ILE A 233 -0.35 -14.91 -3.67
N ALA A 234 0.67 -14.09 -3.81
CA ALA A 234 0.75 -13.07 -4.85
C ALA A 234 0.70 -13.67 -6.27
N HIS A 235 1.47 -14.73 -6.53
CA HIS A 235 1.45 -15.45 -7.80
C HIS A 235 0.10 -16.07 -8.09
N ALA A 236 -0.49 -16.79 -7.13
CA ALA A 236 -1.79 -17.43 -7.28
C ALA A 236 -2.89 -16.40 -7.57
N LEU A 237 -2.89 -15.28 -6.83
CA LEU A 237 -3.83 -14.19 -7.04
C LEU A 237 -3.69 -13.58 -8.43
N LYS A 238 -2.46 -13.24 -8.86
CA LYS A 238 -2.20 -12.74 -10.22
C LYS A 238 -2.73 -13.68 -11.27
N GLN A 239 -2.37 -14.97 -11.19
CA GLN A 239 -2.81 -15.98 -12.15
C GLN A 239 -4.33 -16.10 -12.18
N ARG A 240 -4.98 -16.18 -11.01
CA ARG A 240 -6.45 -16.32 -10.91
C ARG A 240 -7.20 -15.13 -11.51
N LEU A 241 -6.70 -13.90 -11.31
CA LEU A 241 -7.27 -12.69 -11.90
C LEU A 241 -7.09 -12.66 -13.42
N LEU A 242 -5.92 -13.04 -13.94
CA LEU A 242 -5.64 -13.10 -15.37
C LEU A 242 -6.52 -14.15 -16.06
N GLU A 243 -6.69 -15.34 -15.49
CA GLU A 243 -7.58 -16.41 -15.99
C GLU A 243 -9.04 -15.95 -16.05
N ALA A 244 -9.46 -15.08 -15.15
CA ALA A 244 -10.79 -14.46 -15.13
C ALA A 244 -10.94 -13.27 -16.10
N GLY A 245 -9.90 -12.96 -16.90
CA GLY A 245 -9.92 -11.86 -17.87
C GLY A 245 -9.73 -10.46 -17.25
N VAL A 246 -9.23 -10.38 -16.02
CA VAL A 246 -8.88 -9.11 -15.37
C VAL A 246 -7.49 -8.69 -15.82
N ASN A 247 -7.35 -7.43 -16.27
CA ASN A 247 -6.06 -6.87 -16.64
C ASN A 247 -5.34 -6.34 -15.40
N ILE A 248 -4.10 -6.77 -15.15
CA ILE A 248 -3.28 -6.26 -14.05
C ILE A 248 -2.42 -5.11 -14.55
N ARG A 249 -2.64 -3.92 -13.97
CA ARG A 249 -1.97 -2.71 -14.41
C ARG A 249 -1.93 -1.67 -13.29
N ALA A 250 -0.80 -0.98 -13.17
CA ALA A 250 -0.64 0.12 -12.23
C ALA A 250 -1.69 1.22 -12.47
N PHE A 251 -2.31 1.71 -11.40
CA PHE A 251 -3.30 2.79 -11.44
C PHE A 251 -2.70 4.15 -11.86
N THR A 252 -1.37 4.24 -11.90
CA THR A 252 -0.64 5.43 -12.33
C THR A 252 -0.55 5.56 -13.84
N ARG A 253 -0.82 4.49 -14.59
CA ARG A 253 -0.85 4.48 -16.04
C ARG A 253 -2.26 4.81 -16.52
N GLY A 254 -2.38 5.83 -17.38
CA GLY A 254 -3.67 6.24 -17.95
C GLY A 254 -4.42 5.07 -18.57
N GLN A 255 -5.77 5.17 -18.64
CA GLN A 255 -6.56 4.25 -19.46
C GLN A 255 -6.16 4.46 -20.94
N PRO A 256 -6.06 3.38 -21.72
CA PRO A 256 -5.79 3.48 -23.15
C PRO A 256 -6.87 4.22 -23.90
#